data_5c33f1e2c3f2921f7dd1414db0118c0e
#
_entry.id   5c33f1e2c3f2921f7dd1414db0118c0e
#
_cell.length_a   1.000
_cell.length_b   1.000
_cell.length_c   1.000
_cell.angle_alpha   90.00
_cell.angle_beta   90.00
_cell.angle_gamma   90.00
#
_symmetry.space_group_name_H-M   'P 1'
#
loop_
_entity.id
_entity.type
_entity.pdbx_description
1 polymer ?
#
loop_
_entity_poly.entity_id
_entity_poly.type
_entity_poly.pdbx_seq_one_letter_code
_entity_poly.pdbx_strand_id
1 'polypeptide(L)'
;MNDVNSLAHTSWNCKYHVVFAPKYRRKVFFGEKRREIGSILRTLCNWKGIKIIEAEVCPDHIHMLIEIPPKIAVASFMGYLKGKSSLMLYEKFPELKYKYRNREFWCRVCPSRFRGQ
;
A
#
# COMPACT_ATOMS: atom_id res chain seq x y z
N MET A 1 7.52 29.86 -12.12
CA MET A 1 7.23 29.70 -11.57
C MET A 1 6.93 29.20 -11.00
N ASN A 2 6.98 28.93 -10.93
CA ASN A 2 6.82 28.27 -10.25
C ASN A 2 6.30 28.41 -8.97
N ASP A 3 6.14 29.49 -8.40
CA ASP A 3 5.55 29.58 -7.08
C ASP A 3 4.17 28.98 -7.02
N VAL A 4 3.42 29.17 -8.07
CA VAL A 4 2.10 28.57 -8.16
C VAL A 4 2.18 27.05 -8.07
N ASN A 5 3.14 26.47 -8.79
CA ASN A 5 3.31 25.03 -8.73
C ASN A 5 3.75 24.55 -7.35
N SER A 6 4.62 25.30 -6.72
CA SER A 6 5.07 24.98 -5.38
C SER A 6 3.91 24.97 -4.39
N LEU A 7 3.10 26.00 -4.46
CA LEU A 7 1.96 26.12 -3.58
C LEU A 7 0.98 25.00 -3.81
N ALA A 8 0.73 24.66 -5.07
CA ALA A 8 -0.17 23.57 -5.38
C ALA A 8 0.35 22.25 -4.81
N HIS A 9 1.65 22.01 -4.97
CA HIS A 9 2.22 20.77 -4.48
C HIS A 9 2.13 20.66 -2.95
N THR A 10 2.44 21.74 -2.25
CA THR A 10 2.45 21.71 -0.80
C THR A 10 1.06 21.79 -0.20
N SER A 11 0.18 22.58 -0.84
CA SER A 11 -1.14 22.84 -0.26
C SER A 11 -2.15 21.77 -0.61
N TRP A 12 -1.99 21.11 -1.74
CA TRP A 12 -3.02 20.25 -2.31
C TRP A 12 -2.76 18.77 -2.18
N ASN A 13 -1.55 18.38 -1.79
CA ASN A 13 -1.30 16.98 -1.49
C ASN A 13 -2.05 16.61 -0.23
N CYS A 14 -2.73 15.48 -0.28
CA CYS A 14 -3.52 15.03 0.84
C CYS A 14 -2.84 13.85 1.51
N LYS A 15 -2.99 13.78 2.81
CA LYS A 15 -2.48 12.68 3.61
C LYS A 15 -3.60 11.71 3.91
N TYR A 16 -3.31 10.43 3.79
CA TYR A 16 -4.30 9.39 4.01
C TYR A 16 -3.74 8.32 4.93
N HIS A 17 -4.54 7.94 5.89
CA HIS A 17 -4.30 6.73 6.65
C HIS A 17 -4.91 5.58 5.87
N VAL A 18 -4.10 4.59 5.58
CA VAL A 18 -4.52 3.43 4.80
C VAL A 18 -4.25 2.19 5.62
N VAL A 19 -5.26 1.35 5.77
CA VAL A 19 -5.10 0.08 6.47
C VAL A 19 -5.59 -1.01 5.54
N PHE A 20 -4.76 -2.04 5.33
CA PHE A 20 -5.17 -3.16 4.51
C PHE A 20 -4.57 -4.44 5.07
N ALA A 21 -5.22 -5.56 4.77
CA ALA A 21 -4.90 -6.82 5.43
C ALA A 21 -4.99 -7.97 4.45
N PRO A 22 -4.21 -9.03 4.69
CA PRO A 22 -4.41 -10.26 3.94
C PRO A 22 -5.82 -10.79 4.09
N LYS A 23 -6.28 -11.51 3.09
CA LYS A 23 -7.61 -12.11 3.13
C LYS A 23 -7.74 -12.99 4.37
N TYR A 24 -8.88 -12.87 5.02
CA TYR A 24 -9.16 -13.56 6.28
C TYR A 24 -8.27 -13.10 7.43
N ARG A 25 -7.57 -11.99 7.27
CA ARG A 25 -6.66 -11.45 8.28
C ARG A 25 -5.67 -12.49 8.80
N ARG A 26 -5.17 -13.30 7.89
CA ARG A 26 -4.17 -14.28 8.25
C ARG A 26 -2.88 -13.59 8.67
N LYS A 27 -2.25 -14.16 9.67
CA LYS A 27 -0.98 -13.62 10.15
C LYS A 27 0.14 -14.16 9.28
N VAL A 28 0.58 -13.32 8.35
CA VAL A 28 1.55 -13.69 7.34
C VAL A 28 2.89 -12.97 7.52
N PHE A 29 2.83 -11.76 8.04
CA PHE A 29 4.00 -10.87 7.99
C PHE A 29 4.89 -11.04 9.21
N PHE A 30 5.72 -12.07 9.15
CA PHE A 30 6.76 -12.32 10.15
C PHE A 30 8.09 -12.45 9.44
N GLY A 31 9.17 -12.09 10.14
CA GLY A 31 10.51 -12.32 9.66
C GLY A 31 10.75 -11.76 8.27
N GLU A 32 11.12 -12.64 7.37
CA GLU A 32 11.46 -12.23 6.00
C GLU A 32 10.27 -11.67 5.26
N LYS A 33 9.08 -12.23 5.43
CA LYS A 33 7.89 -11.72 4.76
C LYS A 33 7.56 -10.31 5.21
N ARG A 34 7.78 -10.01 6.47
CA ARG A 34 7.56 -8.68 6.99
C ARG A 34 8.51 -7.67 6.32
N ARG A 35 9.78 -8.03 6.23
CA ARG A 35 10.77 -7.16 5.60
C ARG A 35 10.49 -6.96 4.12
N GLU A 36 10.14 -8.05 3.45
CA GLU A 36 9.90 -7.98 2.00
C GLU A 36 8.68 -7.15 1.66
N ILE A 37 7.58 -7.30 2.40
CA ILE A 37 6.41 -6.49 2.09
C ILE A 37 6.70 -5.01 2.33
N GLY A 38 7.46 -4.70 3.36
CA GLY A 38 7.84 -3.31 3.59
C GLY A 38 8.64 -2.74 2.43
N SER A 39 9.60 -3.51 1.94
CA SER A 39 10.42 -3.10 0.80
C SER A 39 9.59 -2.96 -0.47
N ILE A 40 8.69 -3.91 -0.71
CA ILE A 40 7.82 -3.90 -1.89
C ILE A 40 6.95 -2.63 -1.89
N LEU A 41 6.32 -2.34 -0.76
CA LEU A 41 5.44 -1.19 -0.68
C LEU A 41 6.20 0.12 -0.87
N ARG A 42 7.40 0.20 -0.32
CA ARG A 42 8.24 1.38 -0.50
C ARG A 42 8.59 1.59 -1.97
N THR A 43 8.96 0.52 -2.64
CA THR A 43 9.30 0.56 -4.06
C THR A 43 8.11 0.99 -4.90
N LEU A 44 6.94 0.40 -4.65
CA LEU A 44 5.75 0.69 -5.44
C LEU A 44 5.29 2.13 -5.24
N CYS A 45 5.33 2.61 -4.01
CA CYS A 45 4.98 4.00 -3.73
C CYS A 45 5.95 4.96 -4.42
N ASN A 46 7.24 4.61 -4.38
CA ASN A 46 8.25 5.44 -5.01
C ASN A 46 8.04 5.54 -6.52
N TRP A 47 7.67 4.45 -7.16
CA TRP A 47 7.41 4.44 -8.60
C TRP A 47 6.26 5.37 -8.99
N LYS A 48 5.31 5.60 -8.10
CA LYS A 48 4.16 6.46 -8.37
C LYS A 48 4.32 7.86 -7.80
N GLY A 49 5.46 8.14 -7.19
CA GLY A 49 5.67 9.46 -6.58
C GLY A 49 4.86 9.68 -5.34
N ILE A 50 4.46 8.60 -4.68
CA ILE A 50 3.69 8.67 -3.43
C ILE A 50 4.68 8.66 -2.27
N LYS A 51 4.53 9.62 -1.38
CA LYS A 51 5.42 9.72 -0.22
C LYS A 51 4.84 8.93 0.93
N ILE A 52 5.66 8.06 1.52
CA ILE A 52 5.29 7.35 2.75
C ILE A 52 5.80 8.17 3.92
N ILE A 53 4.88 8.64 4.75
CA ILE A 53 5.23 9.41 5.94
C ILE A 53 5.54 8.46 7.09
N GLU A 54 4.67 7.47 7.27
CA GLU A 54 4.84 6.43 8.27
C GLU A 54 4.31 5.13 7.71
N ALA A 55 4.85 4.02 8.17
CA ALA A 55 4.34 2.72 7.81
C ALA A 55 4.64 1.74 8.93
N GLU A 56 3.70 0.86 9.18
CA GLU A 56 3.87 -0.19 10.18
C GLU A 56 3.32 -1.48 9.62
N VAL A 57 4.13 -2.52 9.65
CA VAL A 57 3.70 -3.84 9.19
C VAL A 57 3.44 -4.69 10.42
N CYS A 58 2.17 -4.97 10.66
CA CYS A 58 1.76 -5.87 11.72
C CYS A 58 1.55 -7.27 11.15
N PRO A 59 1.52 -8.30 11.98
CA PRO A 59 1.42 -9.67 11.44
C PRO A 59 0.23 -9.89 10.53
N ASP A 60 -0.92 -9.25 10.79
CA ASP A 60 -2.15 -9.50 10.06
C ASP A 60 -2.69 -8.27 9.34
N HIS A 61 -1.92 -7.19 9.30
CA HIS A 61 -2.36 -6.00 8.55
C HIS A 61 -1.20 -5.03 8.38
N ILE A 62 -1.41 -4.06 7.51
CA ILE A 62 -0.44 -3.00 7.27
C ILE A 62 -1.15 -1.67 7.46
N HIS A 63 -0.48 -0.77 8.13
CA HIS A 63 -0.97 0.56 8.41
C HIS A 63 0.03 1.57 7.84
N MET A 64 -0.44 2.46 6.97
CA MET A 64 0.44 3.45 6.34
C MET A 64 -0.19 4.82 6.39
N LEU A 65 0.65 5.81 6.58
CA LEU A 65 0.29 7.20 6.36
C LEU A 65 1.03 7.66 5.12
N ILE A 66 0.28 8.00 4.08
CA ILE A 66 0.87 8.36 2.78
C ILE A 66 0.35 9.70 2.33
N GLU A 67 1.12 10.32 1.47
CA GLU A 67 0.77 11.62 0.89
C GLU A 67 0.60 11.45 -0.61
N ILE A 68 -0.59 11.78 -1.11
CA ILE A 68 -0.96 11.54 -2.50
C ILE A 68 -1.23 12.87 -3.20
N PRO A 69 -0.61 13.13 -4.37
CA PRO A 69 -0.93 14.32 -5.14
C PRO A 69 -2.37 14.29 -5.65
N PRO A 70 -3.00 15.44 -5.82
CA PRO A 70 -4.42 15.49 -6.21
C PRO A 70 -4.72 14.83 -7.54
N LYS A 71 -3.76 14.75 -8.43
CA LYS A 71 -3.98 14.16 -9.76
C LYS A 71 -4.14 12.65 -9.71
N ILE A 72 -3.83 12.02 -8.59
CA ILE A 72 -3.92 10.57 -8.46
C ILE A 72 -5.13 10.21 -7.60
N ALA A 73 -6.02 9.39 -8.12
CA ALA A 73 -7.16 8.91 -7.36
C ALA A 73 -6.70 7.86 -6.36
N VAL A 74 -7.17 8.00 -5.12
CA VAL A 74 -6.78 7.07 -4.06
C VAL A 74 -7.16 5.64 -4.40
N ALA A 75 -8.37 5.44 -4.91
CA ALA A 75 -8.84 4.10 -5.25
C ALA A 75 -7.96 3.47 -6.32
N SER A 76 -7.57 4.24 -7.33
CA SER A 76 -6.68 3.73 -8.38
C SER A 76 -5.33 3.35 -7.82
N PHE A 77 -4.79 4.19 -6.95
CA PHE A 77 -3.50 3.89 -6.35
C PHE A 77 -3.58 2.64 -5.49
N MET A 78 -4.65 2.48 -4.72
CA MET A 78 -4.78 1.29 -3.87
C MET A 78 -4.94 0.02 -4.69
N GLY A 79 -5.65 0.10 -5.82
CA GLY A 79 -5.75 -1.04 -6.73
C GLY A 79 -4.39 -1.43 -7.27
N TYR A 80 -3.62 -0.45 -7.68
CA TYR A 80 -2.25 -0.66 -8.15
C TYR A 80 -1.38 -1.27 -7.04
N LEU A 81 -1.44 -0.69 -5.85
CA LEU A 81 -0.59 -1.12 -4.74
C LEU A 81 -0.89 -2.56 -4.35
N LYS A 82 -2.17 -2.89 -4.20
CA LYS A 82 -2.57 -4.24 -3.82
C LYS A 82 -2.24 -5.25 -4.92
N GLY A 83 -2.55 -4.90 -6.16
CA GLY A 83 -2.31 -5.81 -7.27
C GLY A 83 -0.84 -6.13 -7.47
N LYS A 84 -0.03 -5.09 -7.55
CA LYS A 84 1.40 -5.28 -7.79
C LYS A 84 2.10 -5.94 -6.60
N SER A 85 1.74 -5.53 -5.38
CA SER A 85 2.39 -6.11 -4.21
C SER A 85 2.07 -7.59 -4.07
N SER A 86 0.85 -8.01 -4.38
CA SER A 86 0.51 -9.42 -4.30
C SER A 86 1.31 -10.24 -5.30
N LEU A 87 1.49 -9.73 -6.52
CA LEU A 87 2.29 -10.44 -7.52
C LEU A 87 3.74 -10.57 -7.08
N MET A 88 4.29 -9.50 -6.53
CA MET A 88 5.68 -9.52 -6.08
C MET A 88 5.87 -10.45 -4.89
N LEU A 89 4.89 -10.50 -3.98
CA LEU A 89 4.93 -11.44 -2.87
C LEU A 89 4.88 -12.88 -3.35
N TYR A 90 4.04 -13.17 -4.34
CA TYR A 90 3.94 -14.53 -4.87
C TYR A 90 5.22 -14.97 -5.56
N GLU A 91 5.93 -14.02 -6.17
CA GLU A 91 7.22 -14.32 -6.76
C GLU A 91 8.26 -14.69 -5.72
N LYS A 92 8.28 -13.91 -4.63
CA LYS A 92 9.25 -14.14 -3.55
C LYS A 92 8.88 -15.36 -2.71
N PHE A 93 7.58 -15.55 -2.47
CA PHE A 93 7.09 -16.60 -1.59
C PHE A 93 6.01 -17.39 -2.29
N PRO A 94 6.41 -18.32 -3.18
CA PRO A 94 5.42 -19.06 -3.99
C PRO A 94 4.41 -19.84 -3.17
N GLU A 95 4.74 -20.20 -1.94
CA GLU A 95 3.79 -20.92 -1.09
C GLU A 95 2.52 -20.11 -0.82
N LEU A 96 2.59 -18.79 -0.93
CA LEU A 96 1.41 -17.96 -0.72
C LEU A 96 0.37 -18.13 -1.80
N LYS A 97 0.78 -18.52 -3.01
CA LYS A 97 -0.16 -18.78 -4.10
C LYS A 97 -1.13 -19.90 -3.76
N TYR A 98 -0.65 -20.87 -3.02
CA TYR A 98 -1.47 -22.04 -2.69
C TYR A 98 -2.41 -21.75 -1.53
N LYS A 99 -2.05 -20.81 -0.69
CA LYS A 99 -2.89 -20.42 0.44
C LYS A 99 -4.02 -19.52 0.01
N TYR A 100 -3.81 -18.70 -1.01
CA TYR A 100 -4.78 -17.68 -1.42
C TYR A 100 -5.27 -18.01 -2.82
N ARG A 101 -6.45 -18.60 -2.86
CA ARG A 101 -7.07 -19.00 -4.13
C ARG A 101 -7.38 -17.76 -4.96
N ASN A 102 -7.35 -17.93 -6.28
CA ASN A 102 -7.66 -16.88 -7.24
C ASN A 102 -6.70 -15.70 -7.12
N ARG A 103 -5.55 -15.92 -6.52
CA ARG A 103 -4.52 -14.89 -6.37
C ARG A 103 -5.02 -13.66 -5.64
N GLU A 104 -6.00 -13.82 -4.78
CA GLU A 104 -6.52 -12.71 -3.98
C GLU A 104 -5.85 -12.72 -2.63
N PHE A 105 -4.68 -12.12 -2.59
CA PHE A 105 -3.93 -12.07 -1.33
C PHE A 105 -4.56 -11.10 -0.34
N TRP A 106 -4.92 -9.91 -0.83
CA TRP A 106 -5.45 -8.86 0.03
C TRP A 106 -6.95 -8.95 0.15
N CYS A 107 -7.45 -8.52 1.31
CA CYS A 107 -8.89 -8.42 1.53
C CYS A 107 -9.46 -7.38 0.57
N ARG A 108 -10.57 -7.69 -0.08
CA ARG A 108 -11.12 -6.82 -1.11
C ARG A 108 -11.81 -5.60 -0.54
N VAL A 109 -12.66 -5.82 0.43
CA VAL A 109 -13.58 -4.80 0.89
C VAL A 109 -13.08 -4.16 2.15
N CYS A 110 -12.85 -4.94 3.13
CA CYS A 110 -12.36 -4.50 4.40
C CYS A 110 -11.08 -5.22 4.66
N PRO A 111 -10.19 -4.63 5.42
CA PRO A 111 -10.36 -3.37 6.12
C PRO A 111 -9.65 -2.21 5.46
N SER A 112 -9.65 -2.12 4.15
CA SER A 112 -9.03 -0.95 3.52
C SER A 112 -9.82 0.30 3.89
N ARG A 113 -9.14 1.24 4.48
CA ARG A 113 -9.77 2.49 4.88
C ARG A 113 -8.97 3.66 4.37
N PHE A 114 -9.69 4.71 4.02
CA PHE A 114 -9.07 5.94 3.56
C PHE A 114 -9.56 7.06 4.46
N ARG A 115 -8.62 7.82 4.97
CA ARG A 115 -8.96 8.92 5.83
C ARG A 115 -8.11 10.10 5.45
N GLY A 116 -8.76 11.12 4.90
CA GLY A 116 -8.08 12.33 4.53
C GLY A 116 -7.70 13.13 5.76
N GLN A 117 -6.59 13.84 5.64
CA GLN A 117 -6.15 14.72 6.70
C GLN A 117 -5.85 16.10 6.16
#